data_538a8ff428dde4886e9e030331906e15
#
_entry.id   538a8ff428dde4886e9e030331906e15
#
_cell.length_a   1.000
_cell.length_b   1.000
_cell.length_c   1.000
_cell.angle_alpha   90.00
_cell.angle_beta   90.00
_cell.angle_gamma   90.00
#
_symmetry.space_group_name_H-M   'P 1'
#
loop_
_entity.id
_entity.type
_entity.pdbx_description
1 polymer ?
#
loop_
_entity_poly.entity_id
_entity_poly.type
_entity_poly.pdbx_seq_one_letter_code
_entity_poly.pdbx_strand_id
1 'polypeptide(L)'
;VIRGKQTLVIDESHFGNLVSGHKCILIDIGTGDGYFVRHSAAKTPDRLVIGIDACRGNLCDNSRKAPQNALFVIANALSLPGELTNLADRVTINFPWGSLLSGLLTGDAALISGLFRIMRLQASLEISLNGGALAEQGWPLEEGAERIFRVLKESGLRLNRAAHAARSQGVTFLPEHLGQAAGLWP
;
A
#
# COMPACT_ATOMS: atom_id res chain seq x y z
N VAL A 1 -3.23 -15.09 -6.68
CA VAL A 1 -1.88 -14.50 -6.79
C VAL A 1 -1.29 -14.74 -8.16
N ILE A 2 -0.22 -14.02 -8.49
CA ILE A 2 0.48 -14.18 -9.76
C ILE A 2 1.99 -14.36 -9.56
N ARG A 3 2.61 -15.21 -10.37
CA ARG A 3 4.04 -15.36 -10.51
C ARG A 3 4.42 -15.43 -12.00
N GLY A 4 5.00 -14.36 -12.53
CA GLY A 4 5.21 -14.20 -13.97
C GLY A 4 3.88 -14.22 -14.74
N LYS A 5 3.75 -15.14 -15.70
CA LYS A 5 2.51 -15.32 -16.48
C LYS A 5 1.50 -16.28 -15.85
N GLN A 6 1.89 -16.97 -14.75
CA GLN A 6 1.04 -17.97 -14.12
C GLN A 6 0.20 -17.33 -13.01
N THR A 7 -1.11 -17.59 -13.04
CA THR A 7 -2.01 -17.29 -11.94
C THR A 7 -2.13 -18.54 -11.08
N LEU A 8 -1.92 -18.38 -9.78
CA LEU A 8 -1.96 -19.45 -8.79
C LEU A 8 -3.10 -19.16 -7.80
N VAL A 9 -3.81 -20.18 -7.40
CA VAL A 9 -4.69 -20.14 -6.23
C VAL A 9 -3.82 -20.57 -5.06
N ILE A 10 -3.76 -19.74 -4.02
CA ILE A 10 -3.12 -20.10 -2.76
C ILE A 10 -4.26 -20.49 -1.82
N ASP A 11 -4.22 -21.70 -1.28
CA ASP A 11 -5.15 -22.12 -0.24
C ASP A 11 -4.83 -21.44 1.10
N GLU A 12 -5.79 -21.49 2.01
CA GLU A 12 -5.71 -20.83 3.31
C GLU A 12 -4.52 -21.33 4.15
N SER A 13 -4.23 -22.64 4.09
CA SER A 13 -3.11 -23.24 4.83
C SER A 13 -1.76 -22.71 4.32
N HIS A 14 -1.57 -22.69 3.00
CA HIS A 14 -0.36 -22.19 2.39
C HIS A 14 -0.18 -20.69 2.66
N PHE A 15 -1.26 -19.90 2.55
CA PHE A 15 -1.22 -18.49 2.88
C PHE A 15 -0.89 -18.24 4.35
N GLY A 16 -1.51 -18.98 5.26
CA GLY A 16 -1.23 -18.93 6.70
C GLY A 16 0.23 -19.24 7.04
N ASN A 17 0.81 -20.27 6.41
CA ASN A 17 2.22 -20.60 6.57
C ASN A 17 3.14 -19.49 6.07
N LEU A 18 2.81 -18.88 4.94
CA LEU A 18 3.59 -17.75 4.40
C LEU A 18 3.56 -16.56 5.35
N VAL A 19 2.39 -16.22 5.88
CA VAL A 19 2.20 -15.12 6.84
C VAL A 19 2.95 -15.38 8.14
N SER A 20 2.80 -16.57 8.74
CA SER A 20 3.41 -16.93 10.03
C SER A 20 4.94 -17.02 9.96
N GLY A 21 5.50 -17.22 8.78
CA GLY A 21 6.95 -17.26 8.56
C GLY A 21 7.65 -15.90 8.62
N HIS A 22 6.89 -14.79 8.73
CA HIS A 22 7.46 -13.45 8.67
C HIS A 22 7.05 -12.60 9.88
N LYS A 23 7.99 -11.79 10.38
CA LYS A 23 7.80 -10.93 11.56
C LYS A 23 6.95 -9.69 11.28
N CYS A 24 6.95 -9.22 10.05
CA CYS A 24 6.30 -7.98 9.65
C CYS A 24 5.73 -8.13 8.24
N ILE A 25 4.56 -7.56 8.02
CA ILE A 25 3.86 -7.63 6.73
C ILE A 25 3.62 -6.22 6.21
N LEU A 26 4.18 -5.95 5.02
CA LEU A 26 3.92 -4.73 4.26
C LEU A 26 2.97 -5.05 3.12
N ILE A 27 1.91 -4.25 2.98
CA ILE A 27 0.98 -4.33 1.84
C ILE A 27 1.06 -3.03 1.03
N ASP A 28 1.38 -3.14 -0.26
CA ASP A 28 1.43 -2.03 -1.21
C ASP A 28 0.19 -2.06 -2.11
N ILE A 29 -0.67 -1.06 -1.99
CA ILE A 29 -1.95 -0.97 -2.71
C ILE A 29 -1.76 -0.12 -3.98
N GLY A 30 -2.19 -0.67 -5.13
CA GLY A 30 -1.94 -0.04 -6.43
C GLY A 30 -0.47 -0.12 -6.80
N THR A 31 0.14 -1.29 -6.61
CA THR A 31 1.60 -1.47 -6.77
C THR A 31 2.11 -1.29 -8.20
N GLY A 32 1.22 -1.11 -9.17
CA GLY A 32 1.58 -0.92 -10.58
C GLY A 32 2.38 -2.11 -11.11
N ASP A 33 3.60 -1.85 -11.58
CA ASP A 33 4.47 -2.91 -12.13
C ASP A 33 5.07 -3.83 -11.05
N GLY A 34 4.88 -3.53 -9.76
CA GLY A 34 5.39 -4.31 -8.64
C GLY A 34 6.89 -4.14 -8.37
N TYR A 35 7.55 -3.13 -8.96
CA TYR A 35 8.98 -2.86 -8.72
C TYR A 35 9.24 -2.57 -7.24
N PHE A 36 8.42 -1.74 -6.60
CA PHE A 36 8.54 -1.41 -5.20
C PHE A 36 8.48 -2.65 -4.31
N VAL A 37 7.51 -3.53 -4.55
CA VAL A 37 7.33 -4.78 -3.80
C VAL A 37 8.56 -5.69 -3.93
N ARG A 38 9.03 -5.92 -5.16
CA ARG A 38 10.22 -6.74 -5.43
C ARG A 38 11.45 -6.17 -4.74
N HIS A 39 11.66 -4.86 -4.83
CA HIS A 39 12.83 -4.19 -4.26
C HIS A 39 12.78 -4.18 -2.71
N SER A 40 11.62 -3.88 -2.12
CA SER A 40 11.43 -3.91 -0.67
C SER A 40 11.64 -5.31 -0.10
N ALA A 41 11.08 -6.34 -0.73
CA ALA A 41 11.25 -7.72 -0.30
C ALA A 41 12.71 -8.18 -0.36
N ALA A 42 13.44 -7.81 -1.41
CA ALA A 42 14.86 -8.14 -1.54
C ALA A 42 15.73 -7.51 -0.44
N LYS A 43 15.37 -6.32 0.04
CA LYS A 43 16.09 -5.61 1.11
C LYS A 43 15.74 -6.08 2.51
N THR A 44 14.58 -6.68 2.71
CA THR A 44 14.08 -7.08 4.04
C THR A 44 13.58 -8.53 4.01
N PRO A 45 14.49 -9.54 4.05
CA PRO A 45 14.12 -10.95 3.91
C PRO A 45 13.18 -11.48 5.00
N ASP A 46 13.17 -10.89 6.18
CA ASP A 46 12.32 -11.24 7.32
C ASP A 46 10.91 -10.62 7.25
N ARG A 47 10.64 -9.81 6.21
CA ARG A 47 9.35 -9.18 5.96
C ARG A 47 8.64 -9.82 4.78
N LEU A 48 7.37 -10.14 4.92
CA LEU A 48 6.50 -10.44 3.78
C LEU A 48 6.04 -9.13 3.14
N VAL A 49 6.25 -8.99 1.83
CA VAL A 49 5.79 -7.83 1.08
C VAL A 49 4.74 -8.27 0.07
N ILE A 50 3.53 -7.74 0.20
CA ILE A 50 2.39 -8.07 -0.66
C ILE A 50 2.06 -6.87 -1.54
N GLY A 51 2.13 -7.03 -2.85
CA GLY A 51 1.70 -6.02 -3.81
C GLY A 51 0.33 -6.35 -4.37
N ILE A 52 -0.56 -5.37 -4.41
CA ILE A 52 -1.93 -5.51 -4.92
C ILE A 52 -2.13 -4.56 -6.08
N ASP A 53 -2.56 -5.08 -7.22
CA ASP A 53 -2.94 -4.30 -8.38
C ASP A 53 -4.09 -4.98 -9.14
N ALA A 54 -5.00 -4.20 -9.72
CA ALA A 54 -6.10 -4.73 -10.51
C ALA A 54 -5.65 -5.20 -11.91
N CYS A 55 -4.56 -4.64 -12.42
CA CYS A 55 -4.04 -4.95 -13.73
C CYS A 55 -3.02 -6.10 -13.68
N ARG A 56 -3.48 -7.30 -14.02
CA ARG A 56 -2.63 -8.50 -14.08
C ARG A 56 -1.38 -8.30 -14.94
N GLY A 57 -1.51 -7.58 -16.05
CA GLY A 57 -0.40 -7.36 -17.01
C GLY A 57 0.78 -6.64 -16.39
N ASN A 58 0.52 -5.67 -15.53
CA ASN A 58 1.55 -4.88 -14.84
C ASN A 58 2.44 -5.75 -13.95
N LEU A 59 1.86 -6.74 -13.28
CA LEU A 59 2.54 -7.55 -12.27
C LEU A 59 3.48 -8.64 -12.84
N CYS A 60 3.36 -8.98 -14.12
CA CYS A 60 4.01 -10.16 -14.71
C CYS A 60 5.52 -10.18 -14.55
N ASP A 61 6.20 -9.10 -14.91
CA ASP A 61 7.68 -9.09 -15.00
C ASP A 61 8.34 -9.07 -13.63
N ASN A 62 7.88 -8.21 -12.72
CA ASN A 62 8.46 -8.12 -11.38
C ASN A 62 8.10 -9.32 -10.51
N SER A 63 6.88 -9.86 -10.61
CA SER A 63 6.50 -11.06 -9.86
C SER A 63 7.34 -12.28 -10.24
N ARG A 64 7.75 -12.41 -11.51
CA ARG A 64 8.63 -13.51 -11.97
C ARG A 64 10.01 -13.46 -11.32
N LYS A 65 10.55 -12.25 -11.10
CA LYS A 65 11.91 -12.00 -10.61
C LYS A 65 11.96 -11.77 -9.09
N ALA A 66 10.82 -11.79 -8.42
CA ALA A 66 10.71 -11.44 -7.03
C ALA A 66 11.24 -12.56 -6.10
N PRO A 67 11.77 -12.21 -4.92
CA PRO A 67 12.17 -13.18 -3.90
C PRO A 67 10.95 -13.91 -3.31
N GLN A 68 11.19 -14.93 -2.48
CA GLN A 68 10.12 -15.77 -1.93
C GLN A 68 9.21 -15.03 -0.92
N ASN A 69 9.73 -14.00 -0.27
CA ASN A 69 8.99 -13.14 0.64
C ASN A 69 8.22 -12.00 -0.05
N ALA A 70 8.02 -12.09 -1.37
CA ALA A 70 7.17 -11.19 -2.14
C ALA A 70 5.98 -11.93 -2.72
N LEU A 71 4.77 -11.41 -2.49
CA LEU A 71 3.52 -11.93 -3.02
C LEU A 71 2.83 -10.88 -3.87
N PHE A 72 2.29 -11.27 -5.03
CA PHE A 72 1.56 -10.38 -5.92
C PHE A 72 0.12 -10.84 -6.08
N VAL A 73 -0.81 -9.98 -5.72
CA VAL A 73 -2.26 -10.26 -5.68
C VAL A 73 -2.96 -9.43 -6.76
N ILE A 74 -3.74 -10.09 -7.59
CA ILE A 74 -4.60 -9.41 -8.55
C ILE A 74 -5.92 -9.10 -7.84
N ALA A 75 -6.13 -7.85 -7.45
CA ALA A 75 -7.36 -7.41 -6.81
C ALA A 75 -7.58 -5.90 -7.00
N ASN A 76 -8.85 -5.49 -6.96
CA ASN A 76 -9.22 -4.09 -6.95
C ASN A 76 -9.09 -3.53 -5.52
N ALA A 77 -8.49 -2.34 -5.38
CA ALA A 77 -8.36 -1.65 -4.10
C ALA A 77 -9.71 -1.34 -3.42
N LEU A 78 -10.77 -1.19 -4.21
CA LEU A 78 -12.16 -1.00 -3.72
C LEU A 78 -12.81 -2.30 -3.24
N SER A 79 -12.17 -3.46 -3.47
CA SER A 79 -12.68 -4.78 -3.08
C SER A 79 -11.52 -5.70 -2.72
N LEU A 80 -10.85 -5.38 -1.62
CA LEU A 80 -9.70 -6.16 -1.14
C LEU A 80 -10.13 -7.54 -0.65
N PRO A 81 -9.33 -8.60 -0.90
CA PRO A 81 -9.61 -9.96 -0.41
C PRO A 81 -9.80 -10.02 1.10
N GLY A 82 -10.71 -10.89 1.56
CA GLY A 82 -11.02 -11.08 2.98
C GLY A 82 -9.83 -11.66 3.77
N GLU A 83 -9.01 -12.46 3.12
CA GLU A 83 -7.81 -13.10 3.66
C GLU A 83 -6.76 -12.09 4.15
N LEU A 84 -6.84 -10.84 3.69
CA LEU A 84 -5.93 -9.76 4.11
C LEU A 84 -6.39 -9.07 5.41
N THR A 85 -7.52 -9.46 5.99
CA THR A 85 -8.08 -8.82 7.17
C THR A 85 -7.12 -8.89 8.36
N ASN A 86 -6.87 -7.73 8.99
CA ASN A 86 -6.00 -7.58 10.16
C ASN A 86 -4.60 -8.18 9.97
N LEU A 87 -4.02 -7.96 8.80
CA LEU A 87 -2.78 -8.58 8.39
C LEU A 87 -1.58 -7.62 8.32
N ALA A 88 -1.80 -6.40 7.83
CA ALA A 88 -0.72 -5.47 7.55
C ALA A 88 -0.20 -4.76 8.81
N ASP A 89 1.11 -4.78 9.01
CA ASP A 89 1.80 -3.89 9.96
C ASP A 89 2.10 -2.54 9.31
N ARG A 90 2.21 -2.51 7.98
CA ARG A 90 2.39 -1.30 7.20
C ARG A 90 1.65 -1.40 5.87
N VAL A 91 0.96 -0.34 5.52
CA VAL A 91 0.32 -0.18 4.20
C VAL A 91 0.99 0.98 3.47
N THR A 92 1.32 0.78 2.21
CA THR A 92 1.82 1.84 1.32
C THR A 92 0.88 2.02 0.13
N ILE A 93 0.73 3.27 -0.32
CA ILE A 93 0.07 3.64 -1.56
C ILE A 93 1.01 4.60 -2.28
N ASN A 94 1.70 4.10 -3.29
CA ASN A 94 2.73 4.86 -3.99
C ASN A 94 2.22 5.40 -5.32
N PHE A 95 2.10 6.73 -5.41
CA PHE A 95 1.72 7.45 -6.63
C PHE A 95 0.40 6.96 -7.25
N PRO A 96 -0.70 6.96 -6.47
CA PRO A 96 -1.98 6.46 -6.96
C PRO A 96 -2.49 7.24 -8.18
N TRP A 97 -3.17 6.51 -9.07
CA TRP A 97 -3.82 7.02 -10.28
C TRP A 97 -5.28 6.55 -10.38
N GLY A 98 -6.03 7.15 -11.30
CA GLY A 98 -7.38 6.71 -11.66
C GLY A 98 -8.31 6.53 -10.47
N SER A 99 -8.98 5.39 -10.39
CA SER A 99 -9.98 5.11 -9.35
C SER A 99 -9.41 5.08 -7.93
N LEU A 100 -8.16 4.65 -7.76
CA LEU A 100 -7.51 4.66 -6.44
C LEU A 100 -7.30 6.08 -5.93
N LEU A 101 -6.77 6.99 -6.77
CA LEU A 101 -6.59 8.40 -6.41
C LEU A 101 -7.94 9.08 -6.19
N SER A 102 -8.89 8.88 -7.10
CA SER A 102 -10.24 9.42 -6.98
C SER A 102 -10.92 8.95 -5.68
N GLY A 103 -10.80 7.67 -5.35
CA GLY A 103 -11.36 7.11 -4.10
C GLY A 103 -10.74 7.73 -2.83
N LEU A 104 -9.44 8.01 -2.83
CA LEU A 104 -8.78 8.71 -1.74
C LEU A 104 -9.26 10.16 -1.59
N LEU A 105 -9.43 10.87 -2.71
CA LEU A 105 -9.88 12.28 -2.73
C LEU A 105 -11.36 12.42 -2.31
N THR A 106 -12.21 11.49 -2.73
CA THR A 106 -13.66 11.52 -2.44
C THR A 106 -14.02 10.88 -1.11
N GLY A 107 -13.14 10.04 -0.55
CA GLY A 107 -13.45 9.25 0.62
C GLY A 107 -14.35 8.06 0.31
N ASP A 108 -14.07 7.34 -0.78
CA ASP A 108 -14.84 6.15 -1.16
C ASP A 108 -14.92 5.17 0.02
N ALA A 109 -16.13 4.86 0.44
CA ALA A 109 -16.38 4.07 1.65
C ALA A 109 -15.82 2.64 1.54
N ALA A 110 -15.84 2.03 0.36
CA ALA A 110 -15.31 0.68 0.14
C ALA A 110 -13.78 0.68 0.22
N LEU A 111 -13.12 1.69 -0.39
CA LEU A 111 -11.67 1.86 -0.29
C LEU A 111 -11.25 2.09 1.17
N ILE A 112 -11.85 3.06 1.83
CA ILE A 112 -11.48 3.46 3.20
C ILE A 112 -11.70 2.30 4.17
N SER A 113 -12.87 1.66 4.15
CA SER A 113 -13.14 0.50 5.00
C SER A 113 -12.23 -0.69 4.69
N GLY A 114 -11.89 -0.89 3.41
CA GLY A 114 -10.94 -1.89 2.96
C GLY A 114 -9.54 -1.66 3.54
N LEU A 115 -9.02 -0.43 3.49
CA LEU A 115 -7.74 -0.05 4.08
C LEU A 115 -7.71 -0.32 5.60
N PHE A 116 -8.76 0.11 6.32
CA PHE A 116 -8.86 -0.17 7.76
C PHE A 116 -8.89 -1.66 8.07
N ARG A 117 -9.67 -2.42 7.31
CA ARG A 117 -9.86 -3.85 7.54
C ARG A 117 -8.57 -4.64 7.41
N ILE A 118 -7.68 -4.29 6.49
CA ILE A 118 -6.41 -4.99 6.29
C ILE A 118 -5.32 -4.62 7.31
N MET A 119 -5.44 -3.46 7.95
CA MET A 119 -4.44 -2.96 8.90
C MET A 119 -4.61 -3.60 10.28
N ARG A 120 -3.51 -3.99 10.90
CA ARG A 120 -3.45 -4.35 12.32
C ARG A 120 -3.60 -3.13 13.21
N LEU A 121 -3.91 -3.35 14.47
CA LEU A 121 -3.83 -2.29 15.48
C LEU A 121 -2.40 -1.74 15.51
N GLN A 122 -2.25 -0.41 15.43
CA GLN A 122 -0.97 0.31 15.35
C GLN A 122 -0.23 0.17 14.01
N ALA A 123 -0.84 -0.41 12.98
CA ALA A 123 -0.25 -0.41 11.64
C ALA A 123 -0.10 1.00 11.08
N SER A 124 0.91 1.20 10.24
CA SER A 124 1.15 2.49 9.56
C SER A 124 0.55 2.52 8.16
N LEU A 125 0.03 3.67 7.75
CA LEU A 125 -0.38 3.97 6.38
C LEU A 125 0.49 5.09 5.82
N GLU A 126 1.18 4.84 4.71
CA GLU A 126 1.97 5.83 3.99
C GLU A 126 1.41 6.04 2.59
N ILE A 127 1.20 7.29 2.20
CA ILE A 127 0.72 7.65 0.87
C ILE A 127 1.70 8.64 0.24
N SER A 128 2.32 8.25 -0.87
CA SER A 128 3.15 9.12 -1.69
C SER A 128 2.33 9.62 -2.86
N LEU A 129 2.20 10.94 -3.02
CA LEU A 129 1.36 11.56 -4.05
C LEU A 129 2.19 12.08 -5.22
N ASN A 130 1.61 12.08 -6.40
CA ASN A 130 2.16 12.66 -7.62
C ASN A 130 1.36 13.91 -8.01
N GLY A 131 2.04 15.06 -8.13
CA GLY A 131 1.39 16.31 -8.49
C GLY A 131 0.75 16.28 -9.88
N GLY A 132 1.32 15.56 -10.86
CA GLY A 132 0.72 15.38 -12.17
C GLY A 132 -0.60 14.61 -12.11
N ALA A 133 -0.63 13.51 -11.36
CA ALA A 133 -1.85 12.73 -11.16
C ALA A 133 -2.97 13.51 -10.46
N LEU A 134 -2.60 14.34 -9.48
CA LEU A 134 -3.54 15.23 -8.79
C LEU A 134 -4.05 16.34 -9.72
N ALA A 135 -3.17 16.95 -10.52
CA ALA A 135 -3.54 17.99 -11.48
C ALA A 135 -4.54 17.48 -12.52
N GLU A 136 -4.40 16.25 -13.00
CA GLU A 136 -5.38 15.60 -13.89
C GLU A 136 -6.76 15.42 -13.24
N GLN A 137 -6.82 15.31 -11.90
CA GLN A 137 -8.05 15.29 -11.11
C GLN A 137 -8.53 16.70 -10.69
N GLY A 138 -7.88 17.75 -11.18
CA GLY A 138 -8.23 19.14 -10.87
C GLY A 138 -7.73 19.64 -9.51
N TRP A 139 -6.75 18.96 -8.90
CA TRP A 139 -6.23 19.32 -7.58
C TRP A 139 -4.76 19.77 -7.64
N PRO A 140 -4.42 20.95 -7.08
CA PRO A 140 -3.04 21.27 -6.73
C PRO A 140 -2.48 20.26 -5.73
N LEU A 141 -1.17 19.99 -5.74
CA LEU A 141 -0.56 18.96 -4.91
C LEU A 141 -0.87 19.14 -3.41
N GLU A 142 -0.70 20.34 -2.90
CA GLU A 142 -0.90 20.64 -1.49
C GLU A 142 -2.37 20.51 -1.07
N GLU A 143 -3.29 21.01 -1.89
CA GLU A 143 -4.73 20.93 -1.62
C GLU A 143 -5.24 19.49 -1.71
N GLY A 144 -4.78 18.73 -2.70
CA GLY A 144 -5.11 17.32 -2.85
C GLY A 144 -4.58 16.48 -1.68
N ALA A 145 -3.36 16.76 -1.23
CA ALA A 145 -2.77 16.12 -0.05
C ALA A 145 -3.57 16.43 1.23
N GLU A 146 -3.93 17.71 1.43
CA GLU A 146 -4.75 18.14 2.57
C GLU A 146 -6.15 17.51 2.53
N ARG A 147 -6.74 17.41 1.34
CA ARG A 147 -8.03 16.76 1.15
C ARG A 147 -7.99 15.28 1.55
N ILE A 148 -7.01 14.53 1.07
CA ILE A 148 -6.83 13.11 1.41
C ILE A 148 -6.60 12.95 2.92
N PHE A 149 -5.73 13.78 3.52
CA PHE A 149 -5.49 13.77 4.95
C PHE A 149 -6.78 13.96 5.76
N ARG A 150 -7.61 14.92 5.40
CA ARG A 150 -8.88 15.20 6.05
C ARG A 150 -9.84 14.03 5.94
N VAL A 151 -10.00 13.46 4.76
CA VAL A 151 -10.83 12.28 4.52
C VAL A 151 -10.43 11.11 5.44
N LEU A 152 -9.15 10.79 5.48
CA LEU A 152 -8.63 9.69 6.30
C LEU A 152 -8.81 9.98 7.80
N LYS A 153 -8.59 11.21 8.24
CA LYS A 153 -8.77 11.63 9.62
C LYS A 153 -10.25 11.57 10.07
N GLU A 154 -11.16 12.05 9.25
CA GLU A 154 -12.61 12.01 9.49
C GLU A 154 -13.14 10.56 9.52
N SER A 155 -12.50 9.66 8.80
CA SER A 155 -12.80 8.22 8.81
C SER A 155 -12.26 7.47 10.04
N GLY A 156 -11.60 8.15 10.99
CA GLY A 156 -11.16 7.58 12.27
C GLY A 156 -9.68 7.14 12.30
N LEU A 157 -8.89 7.39 11.25
CA LEU A 157 -7.44 7.22 11.32
C LEU A 157 -6.82 8.34 12.16
N ARG A 158 -6.10 7.96 13.21
CA ARG A 158 -5.23 8.90 13.93
C ARG A 158 -3.96 9.08 13.10
N LEU A 159 -3.85 10.18 12.39
CA LEU A 159 -2.76 10.46 11.47
C LEU A 159 -1.88 11.59 11.99
N ASN A 160 -0.57 11.38 12.00
CA ASN A 160 0.42 12.46 12.04
C ASN A 160 0.83 12.81 10.61
N ARG A 161 0.85 14.11 10.29
CA ARG A 161 1.35 14.61 9.01
C ARG A 161 2.87 14.73 9.08
N ALA A 162 3.61 13.78 8.52
CA ALA A 162 5.01 13.97 8.18
C ALA A 162 5.10 14.32 6.69
N ALA A 163 5.29 15.59 6.38
CA ALA A 163 5.63 16.02 5.02
C ALA A 163 7.13 15.82 4.81
N HIS A 164 7.54 14.77 4.12
CA HIS A 164 8.87 14.68 3.54
C HIS A 164 8.81 15.21 2.10
N ALA A 165 9.31 16.42 1.89
CA ALA A 165 9.68 16.91 0.58
C ALA A 165 10.95 16.18 0.12
N ALA A 166 10.83 14.91 -0.26
CA ALA A 166 11.83 14.27 -1.07
C ALA A 166 11.74 14.85 -2.49
N ARG A 167 12.87 14.91 -3.19
CA ARG A 167 13.08 15.52 -4.52
C ARG A 167 12.13 15.11 -5.67
N SER A 168 11.11 14.33 -5.39
CA SER A 168 9.93 14.04 -6.22
C SER A 168 8.70 14.43 -5.40
N GLN A 169 7.99 15.42 -5.84
CA GLN A 169 6.70 15.96 -5.42
C GLN A 169 5.75 14.97 -4.71
N GLY A 170 6.09 14.48 -3.52
CA GLY A 170 5.30 13.52 -2.76
C GLY A 170 5.03 14.00 -1.33
N VAL A 171 3.86 13.71 -0.80
CA VAL A 171 3.48 13.91 0.61
C VAL A 171 3.22 12.54 1.23
N THR A 172 3.83 12.29 2.39
CA THR A 172 3.69 11.02 3.12
C THR A 172 2.95 11.24 4.43
N PHE A 173 2.00 10.39 4.74
CA PHE A 173 1.22 10.41 5.98
C PHE A 173 1.67 9.26 6.89
N LEU A 174 1.91 9.54 8.18
CA LEU A 174 2.27 8.54 9.19
C LEU A 174 1.32 8.59 10.38
N PRO A 175 1.04 7.46 11.08
CA PRO A 175 0.22 7.44 12.29
C PRO A 175 0.89 8.13 13.49
N GLU A 176 0.09 8.68 14.38
CA GLU A 176 0.52 9.50 15.55
C GLU A 176 1.44 8.80 16.57
N HIS A 177 1.58 7.49 16.55
CA HIS A 177 2.29 6.75 17.59
C HIS A 177 3.81 6.53 17.35
N LEU A 178 4.40 7.10 16.30
CA LEU A 178 5.85 7.02 16.05
C LEU A 178 6.63 8.25 16.52
N GLY A 179 6.16 8.94 17.54
CA GLY A 179 6.81 10.12 18.12
C GLY A 179 8.11 9.87 18.90
N GLN A 180 8.78 8.71 18.80
CA GLN A 180 10.08 8.52 19.47
C GLN A 180 11.07 7.60 18.75
N ALA A 181 10.91 7.31 17.47
CA ALA A 181 11.92 6.56 16.71
C ALA A 181 12.17 7.17 15.32
N ALA A 182 12.36 8.47 15.24
CA ALA A 182 12.92 9.14 14.05
C ALA A 182 14.44 9.09 14.12
N GLY A 183 14.99 7.94 13.98
CA GLY A 183 16.42 7.71 13.86
C GLY A 183 16.66 6.35 13.24
N LEU A 184 17.35 6.37 12.09
CA LEU A 184 17.90 5.20 11.41
C LEU A 184 17.00 4.49 10.41
N TRP A 185 16.95 5.09 9.22
CA TRP A 185 16.89 4.30 7.99
C TRP A 185 18.08 4.71 7.11
N PRO A 186 18.91 3.73 6.67
CA PRO A 186 19.91 3.98 5.63
C PRO A 186 19.26 4.23 4.26
#